data_3ff4eaeda42612b5e20cdaa9e2cef640
#
_entry.id   3ff4eaeda42612b5e20cdaa9e2cef640
#
_cell.length_a   1.000
_cell.length_b   1.000
_cell.length_c   1.000
_cell.angle_alpha   90.00
_cell.angle_beta   90.00
_cell.angle_gamma   90.00
#
_symmetry.space_group_name_H-M   'P 1'
#
loop_
_entity.id
_entity.type
_entity.pdbx_description
1 polymer ?
#
loop_
_entity_poly.entity_id
_entity_poly.type
_entity_poly.pdbx_seq_one_letter_code
_entity_poly.pdbx_strand_id
1 'polypeptide(L)'
;MKILLLASSLAIAPLCHLRAQPAATVMLPANDLRFCGEPLPNQFPVVAQRWQKTISQRARYTDDLLEIQRKAAVLFPIIEPILERNSIPNDLKYLALVESELKNTALSRKGAAGLWQLMPKTARKLGLIVRRRHDERYNVRESTQAACRYLWELYRQTGSWMLAASAYNSGPTYVSQLRKHNSVEHPLMLPFAKSETQLYVYQALAYKELLTRPEGYGNLLSTRS
;
A
#
# COMPACT_ATOMS: atom_id res chain seq x y z
N MET A 1 -2.54 -14.72 -85.72
CA MET A 1 -1.84 -13.87 -84.71
C MET A 1 -2.66 -13.94 -83.45
N LYS A 2 -2.31 -14.82 -82.49
CA LYS A 2 -3.05 -15.08 -81.24
C LYS A 2 -2.45 -14.23 -80.15
N ILE A 3 -3.24 -13.38 -79.55
CA ILE A 3 -2.84 -12.53 -78.41
C ILE A 3 -3.14 -13.33 -77.15
N LEU A 4 -2.11 -13.63 -76.35
CA LEU A 4 -2.17 -14.32 -75.08
C LEU A 4 -2.40 -13.28 -73.96
N LEU A 5 -3.57 -13.31 -73.30
CA LEU A 5 -3.86 -12.51 -72.11
C LEU A 5 -3.35 -13.27 -70.86
N LEU A 6 -2.34 -12.70 -70.23
CA LEU A 6 -1.87 -13.11 -68.91
C LEU A 6 -2.74 -12.51 -67.83
N ALA A 7 -3.50 -13.35 -67.17
CA ALA A 7 -4.23 -12.95 -65.96
C ALA A 7 -3.32 -13.09 -64.72
N SER A 8 -2.96 -11.92 -64.12
CA SER A 8 -2.26 -11.87 -62.84
C SER A 8 -3.22 -12.03 -61.68
N SER A 9 -3.17 -13.17 -61.01
CA SER A 9 -3.93 -13.39 -59.77
C SER A 9 -3.22 -12.71 -58.60
N LEU A 10 -3.81 -11.61 -58.08
CA LEU A 10 -3.42 -11.03 -56.81
C LEU A 10 -3.87 -11.96 -55.64
N ALA A 11 -2.91 -12.61 -55.01
CA ALA A 11 -3.16 -13.35 -53.76
C ALA A 11 -3.38 -12.35 -52.62
N ILE A 12 -4.62 -12.27 -52.12
CA ILE A 12 -4.95 -11.52 -50.92
C ILE A 12 -4.50 -12.37 -49.73
N ALA A 13 -3.42 -11.93 -49.05
CA ALA A 13 -2.98 -12.54 -47.81
C ALA A 13 -4.07 -12.30 -46.71
N PRO A 14 -4.41 -13.32 -45.89
CA PRO A 14 -5.37 -13.11 -44.80
C PRO A 14 -4.77 -12.17 -43.76
N LEU A 15 -5.51 -11.12 -43.42
CA LEU A 15 -5.24 -10.28 -42.23
C LEU A 15 -5.23 -11.19 -41.00
N CYS A 16 -4.05 -11.45 -40.48
CA CYS A 16 -3.88 -12.11 -39.21
C CYS A 16 -4.43 -11.16 -38.13
N HIS A 17 -5.64 -11.41 -37.67
CA HIS A 17 -6.19 -10.73 -36.49
C HIS A 17 -5.27 -11.05 -35.32
N LEU A 18 -4.45 -10.09 -34.93
CA LEU A 18 -3.73 -10.13 -33.66
C LEU A 18 -4.80 -10.16 -32.56
N ARG A 19 -5.14 -11.38 -32.15
CA ARG A 19 -5.97 -11.59 -30.96
C ARG A 19 -5.14 -11.10 -29.79
N ALA A 20 -5.55 -9.97 -29.19
CA ALA A 20 -4.95 -9.49 -27.96
C ALA A 20 -4.95 -10.66 -26.96
N GLN A 21 -3.77 -11.13 -26.59
CA GLN A 21 -3.66 -12.14 -25.54
C GLN A 21 -4.25 -11.54 -24.28
N PRO A 22 -5.12 -12.26 -23.55
CA PRO A 22 -5.59 -11.79 -22.26
C PRO A 22 -4.35 -11.54 -21.40
N ALA A 23 -4.28 -10.36 -20.79
CA ALA A 23 -3.21 -9.99 -19.87
C ALA A 23 -3.00 -11.18 -18.92
N ALA A 24 -1.77 -11.67 -18.85
CA ALA A 24 -1.42 -12.81 -18.01
C ALA A 24 -1.98 -12.57 -16.62
N THR A 25 -2.95 -13.37 -16.21
CA THR A 25 -3.50 -13.32 -14.86
C THR A 25 -2.35 -13.70 -13.94
N VAL A 26 -1.83 -12.70 -13.24
CA VAL A 26 -0.79 -12.93 -12.23
C VAL A 26 -1.40 -13.86 -11.21
N MET A 27 -1.00 -15.12 -11.27
CA MET A 27 -1.30 -16.11 -10.23
C MET A 27 -0.51 -15.69 -9.01
N LEU A 28 -1.11 -14.83 -8.18
CA LEU A 28 -0.58 -14.52 -6.86
C LEU A 28 -0.55 -15.84 -6.07
N PRO A 29 0.44 -16.07 -5.22
CA PRO A 29 0.34 -17.12 -4.21
C PRO A 29 -0.83 -16.74 -3.30
N ALA A 30 -2.02 -17.23 -3.65
CA ALA A 30 -3.31 -16.71 -3.17
C ALA A 30 -3.57 -17.04 -1.69
N ASN A 31 -2.79 -17.91 -1.05
CA ASN A 31 -3.22 -18.57 0.17
C ASN A 31 -2.53 -18.10 1.46
N ASP A 32 -1.59 -17.13 1.40
CA ASP A 32 -0.86 -16.71 2.61
C ASP A 32 -0.57 -15.20 2.72
N LEU A 33 -1.38 -14.37 2.10
CA LEU A 33 -1.23 -12.93 2.27
C LEU A 33 -1.76 -12.52 3.65
N ARG A 34 -0.85 -12.00 4.49
CA ARG A 34 -1.17 -11.55 5.85
C ARG A 34 -0.63 -10.15 6.10
N PHE A 35 -1.40 -9.35 6.83
CA PHE A 35 -0.95 -8.08 7.35
C PHE A 35 -1.18 -8.04 8.86
N CYS A 36 -0.12 -7.85 9.64
CA CYS A 36 -0.14 -7.91 11.11
C CYS A 36 -0.69 -9.23 11.67
N GLY A 37 -0.43 -10.36 11.00
CA GLY A 37 -0.97 -11.66 11.36
C GLY A 37 -2.42 -11.92 10.90
N GLU A 38 -3.15 -10.88 10.51
CA GLU A 38 -4.51 -11.00 9.99
C GLU A 38 -4.47 -11.42 8.50
N PRO A 39 -5.23 -12.46 8.07
CA PRO A 39 -5.24 -12.90 6.69
C PRO A 39 -5.94 -11.91 5.77
N LEU A 40 -5.46 -11.76 4.53
CA LEU A 40 -6.21 -11.07 3.48
C LEU A 40 -7.30 -12.01 2.94
N PRO A 41 -8.59 -11.67 3.05
CA PRO A 41 -9.68 -12.57 2.68
C PRO A 41 -9.91 -12.56 1.17
N ASN A 42 -9.00 -13.19 0.42
CA ASN A 42 -9.02 -13.23 -1.06
C ASN A 42 -10.22 -13.99 -1.65
N GLN A 43 -10.95 -14.76 -0.84
CA GLN A 43 -12.22 -15.39 -1.26
C GLN A 43 -13.30 -14.38 -1.63
N PHE A 44 -13.20 -13.13 -1.16
CA PHE A 44 -14.11 -12.06 -1.55
C PHE A 44 -13.61 -11.36 -2.83
N PRO A 45 -14.36 -11.42 -3.95
CA PRO A 45 -13.91 -10.86 -5.22
C PRO A 45 -13.50 -9.38 -5.15
N VAL A 46 -14.21 -8.58 -4.35
CA VAL A 46 -13.90 -7.16 -4.17
C VAL A 46 -12.53 -6.95 -3.49
N VAL A 47 -12.15 -7.81 -2.55
CA VAL A 47 -10.85 -7.76 -1.87
C VAL A 47 -9.75 -8.18 -2.83
N ALA A 48 -9.93 -9.29 -3.53
CA ALA A 48 -8.99 -9.79 -4.52
C ALA A 48 -8.73 -8.76 -5.64
N GLN A 49 -9.79 -8.12 -6.16
CA GLN A 49 -9.68 -7.09 -7.21
C GLN A 49 -8.90 -5.86 -6.71
N ARG A 50 -9.20 -5.37 -5.49
CA ARG A 50 -8.46 -4.24 -4.90
C ARG A 50 -6.99 -4.57 -4.70
N TRP A 51 -6.71 -5.78 -4.22
CA TRP A 51 -5.35 -6.26 -4.07
C TRP A 51 -4.60 -6.29 -5.40
N GLN A 52 -5.14 -6.98 -6.42
CA GLN A 52 -4.53 -7.05 -7.74
C GLN A 52 -4.26 -5.69 -8.35
N LYS A 53 -5.22 -4.77 -8.27
CA LYS A 53 -5.05 -3.41 -8.75
C LYS A 53 -3.90 -2.70 -8.03
N THR A 54 -3.85 -2.82 -6.69
CA THR A 54 -2.86 -2.09 -5.88
C THR A 54 -1.45 -2.62 -6.12
N ILE A 55 -1.25 -3.94 -6.08
CA ILE A 55 0.06 -4.54 -6.28
C ILE A 55 0.58 -4.28 -7.71
N SER A 56 -0.28 -4.40 -8.73
CA SER A 56 0.09 -4.10 -10.12
C SER A 56 0.47 -2.63 -10.32
N GLN A 57 -0.24 -1.71 -9.66
CA GLN A 57 0.12 -0.29 -9.72
C GLN A 57 1.47 -0.03 -9.06
N ARG A 58 1.73 -0.59 -7.88
CA ARG A 58 3.01 -0.38 -7.16
C ARG A 58 4.20 -1.01 -7.87
N ALA A 59 4.03 -2.20 -8.43
CA ALA A 59 5.10 -2.89 -9.16
C ALA A 59 5.55 -2.16 -10.44
N ARG A 60 4.72 -1.26 -10.99
CA ARG A 60 5.09 -0.49 -12.21
C ARG A 60 6.17 0.58 -11.96
N TYR A 61 6.38 1.00 -10.72
CA TYR A 61 7.34 2.05 -10.36
C TYR A 61 8.63 1.44 -9.78
N THR A 62 9.36 0.68 -10.60
CA THR A 62 10.57 -0.04 -10.18
C THR A 62 11.69 0.86 -9.70
N ASP A 63 11.89 2.02 -10.32
CA ASP A 63 12.93 2.97 -9.91
C ASP A 63 12.64 3.56 -8.54
N ASP A 64 11.36 3.91 -8.28
CA ASP A 64 10.91 4.34 -6.96
C ASP A 64 11.09 3.23 -5.91
N LEU A 65 10.89 1.96 -6.32
CA LEU A 65 11.06 0.82 -5.43
C LEU A 65 12.51 0.64 -4.97
N LEU A 66 13.49 0.82 -5.87
CA LEU A 66 14.92 0.77 -5.52
C LEU A 66 15.30 1.90 -4.55
N GLU A 67 14.78 3.10 -4.75
CA GLU A 67 14.99 4.21 -3.82
C GLU A 67 14.37 3.91 -2.45
N ILE A 68 13.16 3.35 -2.44
CA ILE A 68 12.44 2.92 -1.23
C ILE A 68 13.25 1.83 -0.50
N GLN A 69 13.81 0.84 -1.20
CA GLN A 69 14.67 -0.20 -0.61
C GLN A 69 15.89 0.40 0.09
N ARG A 70 16.56 1.38 -0.54
CA ARG A 70 17.71 2.07 0.07
C ARG A 70 17.31 2.81 1.35
N LYS A 71 16.19 3.53 1.33
CA LYS A 71 15.67 4.23 2.52
C LYS A 71 15.24 3.24 3.61
N ALA A 72 14.59 2.15 3.24
CA ALA A 72 14.18 1.10 4.16
C ALA A 72 15.39 0.44 4.84
N ALA A 73 16.46 0.16 4.11
CA ALA A 73 17.70 -0.39 4.66
C ALA A 73 18.32 0.51 5.76
N VAL A 74 18.13 1.82 5.69
CA VAL A 74 18.62 2.77 6.70
C VAL A 74 17.63 2.96 7.85
N LEU A 75 16.33 3.04 7.56
CA LEU A 75 15.33 3.49 8.54
C LEU A 75 14.65 2.32 9.28
N PHE A 76 14.48 1.17 8.66
CA PHE A 76 13.86 0.02 9.32
C PHE A 76 14.65 -0.49 10.54
N PRO A 77 16.00 -0.56 10.51
CA PRO A 77 16.78 -0.89 11.71
C PRO A 77 16.57 0.07 12.90
N ILE A 78 16.08 1.28 12.65
CA ILE A 78 15.71 2.24 13.71
C ILE A 78 14.27 2.05 14.16
N ILE A 79 13.35 1.80 13.22
CA ILE A 79 11.91 1.70 13.45
C ILE A 79 11.53 0.37 14.10
N GLU A 80 12.03 -0.75 13.58
CA GLU A 80 11.64 -2.10 13.99
C GLU A 80 11.84 -2.37 15.48
N PRO A 81 12.99 -2.05 16.10
CA PRO A 81 13.16 -2.25 17.54
C PRO A 81 12.23 -1.38 18.40
N ILE A 82 11.76 -0.25 17.85
CA ILE A 82 10.80 0.60 18.56
C ILE A 82 9.40 -0.03 18.50
N LEU A 83 8.98 -0.52 17.33
CA LEU A 83 7.72 -1.25 17.19
C LEU A 83 7.69 -2.47 18.12
N GLU A 84 8.74 -3.28 18.12
CA GLU A 84 8.88 -4.48 18.94
C GLU A 84 8.74 -4.18 20.43
N ARG A 85 9.53 -3.21 20.95
CA ARG A 85 9.46 -2.80 22.38
C ARG A 85 8.09 -2.27 22.80
N ASN A 86 7.32 -1.75 21.85
CA ASN A 86 5.96 -1.28 22.09
C ASN A 86 4.90 -2.34 21.74
N SER A 87 5.28 -3.59 21.45
CA SER A 87 4.37 -4.68 21.07
C SER A 87 3.46 -4.31 19.88
N ILE A 88 4.00 -3.55 18.94
CA ILE A 88 3.35 -3.18 17.68
C ILE A 88 3.79 -4.17 16.60
N PRO A 89 2.87 -4.79 15.83
CA PRO A 89 3.23 -5.67 14.73
C PRO A 89 4.18 -5.00 13.74
N ASN A 90 5.26 -5.69 13.38
CA ASN A 90 6.32 -5.15 12.53
C ASN A 90 5.84 -4.72 11.14
N ASP A 91 4.76 -5.33 10.64
CA ASP A 91 4.15 -4.93 9.36
C ASP A 91 3.68 -3.47 9.34
N LEU A 92 3.40 -2.87 10.51
CA LEU A 92 2.96 -1.47 10.59
C LEU A 92 4.04 -0.45 10.23
N LYS A 93 5.33 -0.86 10.13
CA LYS A 93 6.39 -0.02 9.55
C LYS A 93 6.07 0.41 8.11
N TYR A 94 5.34 -0.42 7.35
CA TYR A 94 4.96 -0.11 5.98
C TYR A 94 3.95 1.04 5.87
N LEU A 95 3.31 1.46 6.96
CA LEU A 95 2.51 2.69 6.96
C LEU A 95 3.38 3.93 6.73
N ALA A 96 4.61 3.97 7.26
CA ALA A 96 5.53 5.07 6.98
C ALA A 96 5.90 5.18 5.49
N LEU A 97 5.88 4.07 4.76
CA LEU A 97 6.01 4.08 3.30
C LEU A 97 4.79 4.69 2.61
N VAL A 98 3.59 4.32 3.05
CA VAL A 98 2.34 4.88 2.50
C VAL A 98 2.24 6.37 2.79
N GLU A 99 2.64 6.82 3.98
CA GLU A 99 2.53 8.19 4.44
C GLU A 99 3.53 9.16 3.79
N SER A 100 4.78 8.72 3.61
CA SER A 100 5.88 9.63 3.23
C SER A 100 6.89 9.05 2.25
N GLU A 101 6.75 7.79 1.82
CA GLU A 101 7.80 7.04 1.11
C GLU A 101 9.16 7.10 1.84
N LEU A 102 9.08 7.03 3.19
CA LEU A 102 10.22 7.19 4.10
C LEU A 102 10.97 8.53 3.96
N LYS A 103 10.30 9.59 3.49
CA LYS A 103 10.86 10.95 3.46
C LYS A 103 10.67 11.61 4.82
N ASN A 104 11.73 11.62 5.64
CA ASN A 104 11.66 12.20 6.99
C ASN A 104 11.35 13.72 7.00
N THR A 105 11.64 14.42 5.91
CA THR A 105 11.36 15.85 5.73
C THR A 105 10.00 16.13 5.11
N ALA A 106 9.17 15.11 4.89
CA ALA A 106 7.86 15.28 4.25
C ALA A 106 6.94 16.21 5.06
N LEU A 107 6.31 17.14 4.36
CA LEU A 107 5.31 18.07 4.90
C LEU A 107 4.14 18.15 3.93
N SER A 108 2.95 17.77 4.39
CA SER A 108 1.74 17.84 3.57
C SER A 108 1.15 19.27 3.58
N ARG A 109 0.33 19.58 2.56
CA ARG A 109 -0.40 20.87 2.50
C ARG A 109 -1.30 21.10 3.72
N LYS A 110 -1.73 20.04 4.41
CA LYS A 110 -2.55 20.11 5.62
C LYS A 110 -1.73 20.19 6.91
N GLY A 111 -0.39 20.17 6.81
CA GLY A 111 0.52 20.30 7.95
C GLY A 111 0.86 18.97 8.64
N ALA A 112 0.54 17.81 8.05
CA ALA A 112 1.09 16.54 8.50
C ALA A 112 2.59 16.47 8.17
N ALA A 113 3.42 15.93 9.07
CA ALA A 113 4.88 16.02 8.92
C ALA A 113 5.63 14.75 9.33
N GLY A 114 6.81 14.57 8.72
CA GLY A 114 7.77 13.50 8.99
C GLY A 114 7.37 12.15 8.40
N LEU A 115 8.08 11.10 8.80
CA LEU A 115 7.88 9.74 8.32
C LEU A 115 6.44 9.24 8.50
N TRP A 116 5.85 9.57 9.64
CA TRP A 116 4.54 9.08 10.07
C TRP A 116 3.40 10.04 9.74
N GLN A 117 3.67 11.17 9.08
CA GLN A 117 2.68 12.19 8.70
C GLN A 117 1.72 12.56 9.84
N LEU A 118 2.28 12.76 11.03
CA LEU A 118 1.48 13.15 12.19
C LEU A 118 1.01 14.60 12.07
N MET A 119 -0.29 14.82 12.27
CA MET A 119 -0.85 16.16 12.35
C MET A 119 -0.38 16.86 13.64
N PRO A 120 -0.16 18.19 13.66
CA PRO A 120 0.36 18.91 14.83
C PRO A 120 -0.42 18.67 16.12
N LYS A 121 -1.76 18.66 16.04
CA LYS A 121 -2.63 18.41 17.20
C LYS A 121 -2.46 16.99 17.74
N THR A 122 -2.44 16.00 16.85
CA THR A 122 -2.23 14.60 17.21
C THR A 122 -0.84 14.38 17.81
N ALA A 123 0.20 14.93 17.18
CA ALA A 123 1.56 14.82 17.66
C ALA A 123 1.74 15.35 19.09
N ARG A 124 1.19 16.55 19.38
CA ARG A 124 1.21 17.13 20.74
C ARG A 124 0.46 16.27 21.75
N LYS A 125 -0.74 15.76 21.39
CA LYS A 125 -1.51 14.82 22.23
C LYS A 125 -0.70 13.56 22.56
N LEU A 126 0.13 13.12 21.62
CA LEU A 126 1.02 11.98 21.76
C LEU A 126 2.36 12.31 22.43
N GLY A 127 2.52 13.52 22.96
CA GLY A 127 3.69 13.94 23.74
C GLY A 127 4.84 14.53 22.94
N LEU A 128 4.71 14.74 21.62
CA LEU A 128 5.76 15.37 20.83
C LEU A 128 5.78 16.90 20.99
N ILE A 129 6.97 17.46 20.99
CA ILE A 129 7.17 18.91 20.87
C ILE A 129 6.96 19.29 19.39
N VAL A 130 6.04 20.21 19.14
CA VAL A 130 5.76 20.75 17.80
C VAL A 130 5.76 22.27 17.89
N ARG A 131 6.91 22.89 17.63
CA ARG A 131 7.16 24.33 17.64
C ARG A 131 7.96 24.73 16.40
N ARG A 132 7.94 26.02 16.03
CA ARG A 132 8.59 26.53 14.82
C ARG A 132 10.08 26.16 14.67
N ARG A 133 10.83 26.12 15.77
CA ARG A 133 12.28 25.83 15.78
C ARG A 133 12.63 24.43 16.28
N HIS A 134 11.63 23.67 16.75
CA HIS A 134 11.84 22.32 17.28
C HIS A 134 10.57 21.51 17.04
N ASP A 135 10.63 20.61 16.09
CA ASP A 135 9.49 19.77 15.68
C ASP A 135 9.92 18.29 15.64
N GLU A 136 9.52 17.57 16.70
CA GLU A 136 9.92 16.16 16.90
C GLU A 136 9.20 15.19 15.93
N ARG A 137 8.26 15.66 15.12
CA ARG A 137 7.67 14.86 14.04
C ARG A 137 8.70 14.47 13.00
N TYR A 138 9.78 15.26 12.86
CA TYR A 138 10.91 14.98 12.00
C TYR A 138 12.02 14.14 12.68
N ASN A 139 11.92 13.87 13.98
CA ASN A 139 12.80 12.94 14.66
C ASN A 139 12.27 11.51 14.46
N VAL A 140 13.08 10.65 13.82
CA VAL A 140 12.67 9.28 13.48
C VAL A 140 12.27 8.48 14.73
N ARG A 141 13.05 8.58 15.82
CA ARG A 141 12.81 7.80 17.04
C ARG A 141 11.57 8.31 17.79
N GLU A 142 11.50 9.62 18.03
CA GLU A 142 10.40 10.24 18.78
C GLU A 142 9.05 10.09 18.03
N SER A 143 9.06 10.35 16.71
CA SER A 143 7.85 10.20 15.90
C SER A 143 7.40 8.75 15.79
N THR A 144 8.32 7.77 15.77
CA THR A 144 7.97 6.35 15.81
C THR A 144 7.37 5.96 17.16
N GLN A 145 7.92 6.44 18.27
CA GLN A 145 7.31 6.24 19.59
C GLN A 145 5.88 6.80 19.67
N ALA A 146 5.68 8.00 19.12
CA ALA A 146 4.35 8.60 19.05
C ALA A 146 3.40 7.80 18.15
N ALA A 147 3.86 7.32 17.00
CA ALA A 147 3.08 6.47 16.11
C ALA A 147 2.67 5.16 16.79
N CYS A 148 3.56 4.53 17.58
CA CYS A 148 3.23 3.35 18.39
C CYS A 148 2.10 3.63 19.38
N ARG A 149 2.17 4.75 20.12
CA ARG A 149 1.10 5.15 21.06
C ARG A 149 -0.22 5.35 20.33
N TYR A 150 -0.19 6.00 19.17
CA TYR A 150 -1.39 6.24 18.39
C TYR A 150 -1.99 4.95 17.84
N LEU A 151 -1.17 4.06 17.28
CA LEU A 151 -1.61 2.76 16.76
C LEU A 151 -2.23 1.90 17.85
N TRP A 152 -1.70 1.92 19.08
CA TRP A 152 -2.30 1.26 20.24
C TRP A 152 -3.66 1.87 20.61
N GLU A 153 -3.80 3.21 20.61
CA GLU A 153 -5.10 3.86 20.84
C GLU A 153 -6.14 3.39 19.82
N LEU A 154 -5.74 3.31 18.54
CA LEU A 154 -6.60 2.87 17.45
C LEU A 154 -6.95 1.37 17.54
N TYR A 155 -5.97 0.53 17.86
CA TYR A 155 -6.20 -0.91 18.04
C TYR A 155 -7.17 -1.20 19.19
N ARG A 156 -7.03 -0.54 20.32
CA ARG A 156 -7.97 -0.68 21.44
C ARG A 156 -9.41 -0.30 21.08
N GLN A 157 -9.61 0.61 20.15
CA GLN A 157 -10.93 1.02 19.67
C GLN A 157 -11.50 0.09 18.61
N THR A 158 -10.66 -0.58 17.84
CA THR A 158 -11.07 -1.32 16.64
C THR A 158 -10.98 -2.84 16.80
N GLY A 159 -10.09 -3.34 17.67
CA GLY A 159 -9.83 -4.76 17.87
C GLY A 159 -9.13 -5.46 16.71
N SER A 160 -8.70 -4.72 15.67
CA SER A 160 -8.02 -5.23 14.48
C SER A 160 -6.92 -4.27 14.05
N TRP A 161 -5.74 -4.78 13.72
CA TRP A 161 -4.64 -3.96 13.21
C TRP A 161 -4.92 -3.41 11.81
N MET A 162 -5.65 -4.14 10.97
CA MET A 162 -6.09 -3.62 9.67
C MET A 162 -7.05 -2.45 9.83
N LEU A 163 -7.97 -2.52 10.80
CA LEU A 163 -8.85 -1.39 11.12
C LEU A 163 -8.11 -0.24 11.79
N ALA A 164 -7.16 -0.53 12.67
CA ALA A 164 -6.30 0.48 13.27
C ALA A 164 -5.51 1.24 12.21
N ALA A 165 -4.94 0.54 11.21
CA ALA A 165 -4.29 1.15 10.07
C ALA A 165 -5.26 2.01 9.24
N SER A 166 -6.47 1.52 8.95
CA SER A 166 -7.49 2.32 8.26
C SER A 166 -7.89 3.56 9.05
N ALA A 167 -8.01 3.44 10.39
CA ALA A 167 -8.34 4.54 11.28
C ALA A 167 -7.18 5.55 11.43
N TYR A 168 -5.93 5.10 11.26
CA TYR A 168 -4.77 5.99 11.21
C TYR A 168 -4.91 7.02 10.07
N ASN A 169 -5.29 6.55 8.88
CA ASN A 169 -5.49 7.39 7.70
C ASN A 169 -6.78 8.25 7.78
N SER A 170 -7.90 7.64 8.17
CA SER A 170 -9.23 8.29 8.04
C SER A 170 -9.79 8.88 9.35
N GLY A 171 -9.15 8.58 10.46
CA GLY A 171 -9.61 8.94 11.80
C GLY A 171 -10.54 7.88 12.44
N PRO A 172 -10.42 7.69 13.77
CA PRO A 172 -11.13 6.63 14.49
C PRO A 172 -12.65 6.81 14.51
N THR A 173 -13.14 8.04 14.59
CA THR A 173 -14.58 8.32 14.61
C THR A 173 -15.27 7.84 13.35
N TYR A 174 -14.65 8.07 12.18
CA TYR A 174 -15.18 7.65 10.90
C TYR A 174 -15.25 6.12 10.79
N VAL A 175 -14.19 5.42 11.16
CA VAL A 175 -14.17 3.95 11.15
C VAL A 175 -15.20 3.37 12.12
N SER A 176 -15.34 3.95 13.31
CA SER A 176 -16.35 3.54 14.29
C SER A 176 -17.78 3.70 13.75
N GLN A 177 -18.06 4.82 13.09
CA GLN A 177 -19.37 5.05 12.46
C GLN A 177 -19.63 4.05 11.34
N LEU A 178 -18.67 3.82 10.44
CA LEU A 178 -18.83 2.82 9.38
C LEU A 178 -19.15 1.43 9.94
N ARG A 179 -18.45 1.00 10.99
CA ARG A 179 -18.70 -0.30 11.63
C ARG A 179 -20.10 -0.41 12.24
N LYS A 180 -20.60 0.67 12.84
CA LYS A 180 -21.95 0.67 13.44
C LYS A 180 -23.05 0.53 12.40
N HIS A 181 -22.85 1.07 11.19
CA HIS A 181 -23.87 1.10 10.15
C HIS A 181 -23.70 0.01 9.08
N ASN A 182 -22.62 -0.78 9.14
CA ASN A 182 -22.35 -1.81 8.16
C ASN A 182 -21.95 -3.11 8.86
N SER A 183 -22.77 -4.15 8.68
CA SER A 183 -22.40 -5.51 9.05
C SER A 183 -21.62 -6.12 7.89
N VAL A 184 -20.30 -6.23 8.03
CA VAL A 184 -19.40 -6.85 7.04
C VAL A 184 -18.63 -8.00 7.65
N GLU A 185 -18.39 -9.05 6.87
CA GLU A 185 -17.66 -10.23 7.31
C GLU A 185 -16.19 -9.96 7.60
N HIS A 186 -15.63 -8.93 6.94
CA HIS A 186 -14.22 -8.58 7.12
C HIS A 186 -13.99 -7.06 7.05
N PRO A 187 -13.06 -6.51 7.87
CA PRO A 187 -12.74 -5.08 7.91
C PRO A 187 -12.46 -4.42 6.56
N LEU A 188 -11.78 -5.12 5.66
CA LEU A 188 -11.44 -4.61 4.33
C LEU A 188 -12.64 -4.49 3.37
N MET A 189 -13.79 -5.01 3.76
CA MET A 189 -15.05 -4.87 3.00
C MET A 189 -15.84 -3.62 3.39
N LEU A 190 -15.45 -2.89 4.44
CA LEU A 190 -16.09 -1.64 4.82
C LEU A 190 -16.14 -0.65 3.62
N PRO A 191 -17.28 0.02 3.39
CA PRO A 191 -17.48 0.93 2.26
C PRO A 191 -16.88 2.32 2.56
N PHE A 192 -15.56 2.42 2.62
CA PHE A 192 -14.90 3.70 2.77
C PHE A 192 -15.22 4.63 1.60
N ALA A 193 -15.69 5.84 1.89
CA ALA A 193 -16.08 6.80 0.86
C ALA A 193 -14.88 7.30 0.02
N LYS A 194 -13.68 7.35 0.62
CA LYS A 194 -12.46 7.74 -0.07
C LYS A 194 -11.70 6.50 -0.53
N SER A 195 -11.36 6.46 -1.82
CA SER A 195 -10.54 5.39 -2.39
C SER A 195 -9.15 5.28 -1.73
N GLU A 196 -8.58 6.40 -1.29
CA GLU A 196 -7.32 6.44 -0.55
C GLU A 196 -7.40 5.59 0.72
N THR A 197 -8.40 5.84 1.58
CA THR A 197 -8.59 5.04 2.81
C THR A 197 -8.93 3.59 2.50
N GLN A 198 -9.72 3.36 1.47
CA GLN A 198 -10.10 2.00 1.04
C GLN A 198 -8.89 1.17 0.61
N LEU A 199 -7.89 1.80 0.00
CA LEU A 199 -6.69 1.14 -0.49
C LEU A 199 -5.50 1.22 0.47
N TYR A 200 -5.61 1.92 1.59
CA TYR A 200 -4.49 2.22 2.48
C TYR A 200 -3.77 0.97 3.00
N VAL A 201 -4.53 0.00 3.54
CA VAL A 201 -3.97 -1.28 4.01
C VAL A 201 -3.39 -2.09 2.86
N TYR A 202 -4.05 -2.08 1.69
CA TYR A 202 -3.52 -2.78 0.50
C TYR A 202 -2.21 -2.16 0.02
N GLN A 203 -2.03 -0.85 0.13
CA GLN A 203 -0.77 -0.18 -0.22
C GLN A 203 0.36 -0.58 0.74
N ALA A 204 0.09 -0.63 2.04
CA ALA A 204 1.05 -1.10 3.04
C ALA A 204 1.44 -2.56 2.80
N LEU A 205 0.46 -3.43 2.53
CA LEU A 205 0.70 -4.82 2.17
C LEU A 205 1.48 -4.95 0.86
N ALA A 206 1.20 -4.13 -0.15
CA ALA A 206 1.94 -4.15 -1.41
C ALA A 206 3.42 -3.78 -1.21
N TYR A 207 3.73 -2.78 -0.40
CA TYR A 207 5.12 -2.50 -0.02
C TYR A 207 5.77 -3.67 0.71
N LYS A 208 5.07 -4.29 1.67
CA LYS A 208 5.56 -5.50 2.34
C LYS A 208 5.94 -6.57 1.33
N GLU A 209 5.02 -6.94 0.46
CA GLU A 209 5.22 -8.02 -0.51
C GLU A 209 6.37 -7.71 -1.48
N LEU A 210 6.40 -6.52 -2.07
CA LEU A 210 7.43 -6.13 -3.03
C LEU A 210 8.83 -6.00 -2.40
N LEU A 211 8.93 -5.68 -1.11
CA LEU A 211 10.20 -5.55 -0.41
C LEU A 211 10.69 -6.87 0.20
N THR A 212 9.80 -7.79 0.55
CA THR A 212 10.17 -9.05 1.23
C THR A 212 10.11 -10.27 0.33
N ARG A 213 9.30 -10.25 -0.73
CA ARG A 213 9.09 -11.38 -1.66
C ARG A 213 9.02 -10.92 -3.13
N PRO A 214 9.99 -10.12 -3.62
CA PRO A 214 9.96 -9.54 -4.97
C PRO A 214 9.88 -10.60 -6.08
N GLU A 215 10.45 -11.79 -5.86
CA GLU A 215 10.42 -12.91 -6.78
C GLU A 215 9.00 -13.40 -7.12
N GLY A 216 8.07 -13.32 -6.17
CA GLY A 216 6.66 -13.64 -6.36
C GLY A 216 5.93 -12.70 -7.34
N TYR A 217 6.55 -11.57 -7.66
CA TYR A 217 5.99 -10.49 -8.48
C TYR A 217 6.84 -10.17 -9.71
N GLY A 218 7.79 -11.04 -10.06
CA GLY A 218 8.74 -10.85 -11.16
C GLY A 218 8.07 -10.48 -12.49
N ASN A 219 6.94 -11.10 -12.82
CA ASN A 219 6.16 -10.81 -14.03
C ASN A 219 5.58 -9.38 -14.04
N LEU A 220 5.32 -8.79 -12.87
CA LEU A 220 4.85 -7.40 -12.75
C LEU A 220 6.01 -6.42 -12.80
N LEU A 221 7.19 -6.83 -12.33
CA LEU A 221 8.40 -6.00 -12.27
C LEU A 221 9.13 -5.96 -13.62
N SER A 222 9.00 -7.01 -14.44
CA SER A 222 9.72 -7.17 -15.72
C SER A 222 9.04 -6.53 -16.94
N THR A 223 7.86 -5.94 -16.83
CA THR A 223 7.11 -5.37 -17.96
C THR A 223 7.65 -4.05 -18.50
N ARG A 224 8.92 -3.70 -18.19
CA ARG A 224 9.66 -2.60 -18.82
C ARG A 224 10.98 -3.11 -19.37
N SER A 225 10.92 -3.67 -20.56
CA SER A 225 12.05 -3.73 -21.51
C SER A 225 11.61 -3.10 -22.81
#